data_d72515a12f00b4a26d76efddc9901169
#
_entry.id   d72515a12f00b4a26d76efddc9901169
#
_cell.length_a   1.000
_cell.length_b   1.000
_cell.length_c   1.000
_cell.angle_alpha   90.00
_cell.angle_beta   90.00
_cell.angle_gamma   90.00
#
_symmetry.space_group_name_H-M   'P 1'
#
loop_
_entity.id
_entity.type
_entity.pdbx_description
1 polymer ?
#
loop_
_entity_poly.entity_id
_entity_poly.type
_entity_poly.pdbx_seq_one_letter_code
_entity_poly.pdbx_strand_id
1 'polypeptide(L)'
;SSDPLAFIEQAEPVQPVVSLPKTDRLTVELIVPTIVQIAPKITKWDMGGETETKIIQITMDHEEPINIKSVRSSRDNIRVETNEIEAGKRYEIAVTPQTTEKVQLGMLTIETDCAIKKHRNKLAFYSIQRPEVKKALPPSAGKGSGKEEPVVELILPEAMDNNQASAEEGKPSL
;
A
#
# COMPACT_ATOMS: atom_id res chain seq x y z
N SER A 1 -3.24 6.20 100.80
CA SER A 1 -2.49 6.73 99.64
C SER A 1 -2.38 5.61 98.64
N SER A 2 -3.24 5.64 97.66
CA SER A 2 -3.20 4.69 96.53
C SER A 2 -3.53 5.48 95.24
N ASP A 3 -2.52 5.70 94.42
CA ASP A 3 -2.67 6.23 93.15
C ASP A 3 -3.16 5.14 92.18
N PRO A 4 -4.23 5.36 91.37
CA PRO A 4 -4.51 4.52 90.22
C PRO A 4 -3.84 5.07 89.01
N LEU A 5 -2.89 4.35 88.48
CA LEU A 5 -2.28 4.57 87.20
C LEU A 5 -3.34 4.54 86.07
N ALA A 6 -3.53 5.67 85.46
CA ALA A 6 -4.33 5.80 84.25
C ALA A 6 -3.66 5.06 83.05
N PHE A 7 -4.31 3.99 82.64
CA PHE A 7 -3.96 3.30 81.39
C PHE A 7 -4.45 4.14 80.21
N ILE A 8 -3.54 4.84 79.58
CA ILE A 8 -3.86 5.55 78.32
C ILE A 8 -3.76 4.51 77.22
N GLU A 9 -4.92 4.09 76.75
CA GLU A 9 -5.09 3.28 75.62
C GLU A 9 -4.78 4.19 74.36
N GLN A 10 -3.65 3.94 73.74
CA GLN A 10 -3.27 4.59 72.50
C GLN A 10 -4.15 4.04 71.37
N ALA A 11 -5.15 4.82 70.98
CA ALA A 11 -5.89 4.54 69.81
C ALA A 11 -4.97 4.76 68.59
N GLU A 12 -4.66 3.69 67.86
CA GLU A 12 -3.96 3.78 66.60
C GLU A 12 -4.76 4.60 65.57
N PRO A 13 -4.12 5.48 64.83
CA PRO A 13 -4.81 6.26 63.82
C PRO A 13 -5.26 5.33 62.68
N VAL A 14 -6.57 5.15 62.58
CA VAL A 14 -7.19 4.46 61.44
C VAL A 14 -6.95 5.30 60.19
N GLN A 15 -6.05 4.85 59.33
CA GLN A 15 -5.83 5.46 58.02
C GLN A 15 -7.06 5.25 57.13
N PRO A 16 -7.64 6.28 56.52
CA PRO A 16 -8.73 6.11 55.59
C PRO A 16 -8.21 5.35 54.35
N VAL A 17 -8.71 4.15 54.14
CA VAL A 17 -8.49 3.41 52.89
C VAL A 17 -9.26 4.12 51.82
N VAL A 18 -8.57 5.00 51.07
CA VAL A 18 -9.13 5.62 49.86
C VAL A 18 -9.16 4.54 48.81
N SER A 19 -10.31 3.88 48.64
CA SER A 19 -10.58 3.03 47.49
C SER A 19 -10.66 3.91 46.28
N LEU A 20 -9.64 3.88 45.41
CA LEU A 20 -9.68 4.51 44.13
C LEU A 20 -10.86 3.92 43.31
N PRO A 21 -11.75 4.75 42.74
CA PRO A 21 -12.82 4.24 41.93
C PRO A 21 -12.24 3.41 40.79
N LYS A 22 -12.76 2.18 40.61
CA LYS A 22 -12.45 1.36 39.45
C LYS A 22 -12.84 2.15 38.20
N THR A 23 -11.87 2.55 37.42
CA THR A 23 -12.12 3.21 36.14
C THR A 23 -12.64 2.14 35.18
N ASP A 24 -13.95 2.08 35.00
CA ASP A 24 -14.56 1.27 33.98
C ASP A 24 -14.24 1.90 32.62
N ARG A 25 -13.43 1.18 31.85
CA ARG A 25 -13.16 1.59 30.47
C ARG A 25 -14.35 1.20 29.60
N LEU A 26 -15.11 2.20 29.17
CA LEU A 26 -16.11 2.03 28.15
C LEU A 26 -15.40 2.02 26.78
N THR A 27 -15.38 0.87 26.11
CA THR A 27 -14.92 0.78 24.72
C THR A 27 -16.10 1.01 23.82
N VAL A 28 -16.09 2.13 23.10
CA VAL A 28 -17.10 2.46 22.08
C VAL A 28 -16.53 2.13 20.73
N GLU A 29 -17.08 1.14 20.04
CA GLU A 29 -16.75 0.82 18.67
C GLU A 29 -17.68 1.62 17.74
N LEU A 30 -17.13 2.61 17.05
CA LEU A 30 -17.84 3.40 16.06
C LEU A 30 -17.65 2.81 14.68
N ILE A 31 -18.66 2.11 14.16
CA ILE A 31 -18.67 1.64 12.78
C ILE A 31 -19.16 2.76 11.87
N VAL A 32 -18.26 3.35 11.10
CA VAL A 32 -18.62 4.36 10.10
C VAL A 32 -18.84 3.64 8.76
N PRO A 33 -20.08 3.60 8.23
CA PRO A 33 -20.35 2.97 6.95
C PRO A 33 -19.60 3.71 5.83
N THR A 34 -18.95 2.97 4.97
CA THR A 34 -18.25 3.53 3.81
C THR A 34 -19.18 3.47 2.61
N ILE A 35 -19.79 4.59 2.28
CA ILE A 35 -20.78 4.71 1.17
C ILE A 35 -20.15 4.42 -0.20
N VAL A 36 -18.92 4.85 -0.44
CA VAL A 36 -18.20 4.62 -1.69
C VAL A 36 -16.91 3.88 -1.40
N GLN A 37 -16.82 2.65 -1.83
CA GLN A 37 -15.65 1.78 -1.69
C GLN A 37 -14.91 1.69 -3.02
N ILE A 38 -13.58 1.72 -2.97
CA ILE A 38 -12.70 1.59 -4.14
C ILE A 38 -11.70 0.48 -3.86
N ALA A 39 -11.63 -0.50 -4.73
CA ALA A 39 -10.72 -1.63 -4.61
C ALA A 39 -10.12 -2.02 -5.98
N PRO A 40 -8.83 -2.09 -6.15
CA PRO A 40 -7.79 -1.62 -5.23
C PRO A 40 -7.68 -0.09 -5.20
N LYS A 41 -7.26 0.49 -4.08
CA LYS A 41 -6.97 1.93 -4.00
C LYS A 41 -5.68 2.33 -4.70
N ILE A 42 -4.79 1.39 -4.90
CA ILE A 42 -3.48 1.60 -5.53
C ILE A 42 -3.30 0.52 -6.60
N THR A 43 -3.02 0.95 -7.81
CA THR A 43 -2.70 0.07 -8.95
C THR A 43 -1.22 0.24 -9.29
N LYS A 44 -0.50 -0.87 -9.48
CA LYS A 44 0.95 -0.86 -9.67
C LYS A 44 1.32 -1.59 -10.96
N TRP A 45 2.31 -1.05 -11.69
CA TRP A 45 2.99 -1.70 -12.81
C TRP A 45 4.49 -1.68 -12.58
N ASP A 46 5.17 -2.65 -13.13
CA ASP A 46 6.62 -2.69 -13.12
C ASP A 46 7.18 -1.88 -14.28
N MET A 47 8.23 -1.13 -14.01
CA MET A 47 8.93 -0.35 -15.04
C MET A 47 9.55 -1.29 -16.08
N GLY A 48 9.28 -1.02 -17.36
CA GLY A 48 9.69 -1.87 -18.47
C GLY A 48 8.85 -3.14 -18.64
N GLY A 49 7.81 -3.33 -17.81
CA GLY A 49 6.84 -4.41 -17.96
C GLY A 49 5.77 -4.10 -18.99
N GLU A 50 4.86 -5.05 -19.16
CA GLU A 50 3.75 -4.91 -20.10
C GLU A 50 2.78 -3.80 -19.69
N THR A 51 2.15 -3.16 -20.68
CA THR A 51 1.08 -2.17 -20.49
C THR A 51 -0.25 -2.86 -20.26
N GLU A 52 -0.34 -3.67 -19.20
CA GLU A 52 -1.53 -4.42 -18.84
C GLU A 52 -2.62 -3.50 -18.32
N THR A 53 -3.86 -3.72 -18.76
CA THR A 53 -5.03 -3.05 -18.21
C THR A 53 -5.37 -3.60 -16.84
N LYS A 54 -5.45 -2.74 -15.84
CA LYS A 54 -5.87 -3.12 -14.49
C LYS A 54 -7.21 -2.48 -14.15
N ILE A 55 -8.03 -3.25 -13.45
CA ILE A 55 -9.40 -2.86 -13.13
C ILE A 55 -9.48 -2.38 -11.69
N ILE A 56 -10.10 -1.25 -11.49
CA ILE A 56 -10.47 -0.69 -10.20
C ILE A 56 -11.98 -0.82 -10.06
N GLN A 57 -12.44 -1.56 -9.08
CA GLN A 57 -13.85 -1.71 -8.78
C GLN A 57 -14.30 -0.62 -7.80
N ILE A 58 -15.46 -0.05 -8.09
CA ILE A 58 -16.12 0.92 -7.23
C ILE A 58 -17.47 0.37 -6.85
N THR A 59 -17.70 0.27 -5.55
CA THR A 59 -18.98 -0.16 -4.99
C THR A 59 -19.59 0.99 -4.21
N MET A 60 -20.86 1.27 -4.51
CA MET A 60 -21.65 2.28 -3.85
C MET A 60 -22.64 1.57 -2.91
N ASP A 61 -22.49 1.80 -1.60
CA ASP A 61 -23.36 1.26 -0.56
C ASP A 61 -24.21 2.37 0.02
N HIS A 62 -25.24 2.72 -0.74
CA HIS A 62 -26.19 3.77 -0.40
C HIS A 62 -27.59 3.40 -0.89
N GLU A 63 -28.64 3.90 -0.21
CA GLU A 63 -30.02 3.66 -0.61
C GLU A 63 -30.36 4.30 -1.95
N GLU A 64 -29.86 5.52 -2.19
CA GLU A 64 -29.98 6.21 -3.46
C GLU A 64 -28.86 5.80 -4.42
N PRO A 65 -29.17 5.63 -5.71
CA PRO A 65 -28.14 5.34 -6.71
C PRO A 65 -27.16 6.51 -6.83
N ILE A 66 -25.86 6.18 -6.87
CA ILE A 66 -24.78 7.17 -7.03
C ILE A 66 -24.08 6.93 -8.35
N ASN A 67 -24.07 7.93 -9.23
CA ASN A 67 -23.44 7.81 -10.53
C ASN A 67 -22.07 8.46 -10.57
N ILE A 68 -21.18 7.90 -11.39
CA ILE A 68 -19.87 8.49 -11.69
C ILE A 68 -20.08 9.54 -12.79
N LYS A 69 -19.77 10.81 -12.48
CA LYS A 69 -19.84 11.92 -13.43
C LYS A 69 -18.62 11.99 -14.33
N SER A 70 -17.45 11.83 -13.73
CA SER A 70 -16.19 11.88 -14.48
C SER A 70 -15.08 11.13 -13.74
N VAL A 71 -14.13 10.62 -14.52
CA VAL A 71 -12.88 10.07 -14.01
C VAL A 71 -11.74 10.78 -14.75
N ARG A 72 -10.83 11.37 -13.99
CA ARG A 72 -9.69 12.12 -14.53
C ARG A 72 -8.39 11.59 -13.98
N SER A 73 -7.42 11.40 -14.86
CA SER A 73 -6.04 11.11 -14.46
C SER A 73 -5.26 12.41 -14.27
N SER A 74 -4.36 12.43 -13.30
CA SER A 74 -3.40 13.52 -13.10
C SER A 74 -2.30 13.55 -14.17
N ARG A 75 -2.24 12.55 -15.05
CA ARG A 75 -1.25 12.42 -16.14
C ARG A 75 -1.93 11.94 -17.41
N ASP A 76 -1.47 12.45 -18.55
CA ASP A 76 -2.07 12.16 -19.87
C ASP A 76 -1.67 10.79 -20.44
N ASN A 77 -0.63 10.17 -19.90
CA ASN A 77 -0.13 8.87 -20.36
C ASN A 77 -0.86 7.66 -19.77
N ILE A 78 -2.00 7.87 -19.11
CA ILE A 78 -2.88 6.83 -18.62
C ILE A 78 -4.23 6.94 -19.34
N ARG A 79 -4.62 5.88 -20.01
CA ARG A 79 -5.95 5.72 -20.55
C ARG A 79 -6.88 5.19 -19.47
N VAL A 80 -8.04 5.81 -19.35
CA VAL A 80 -9.05 5.45 -18.36
C VAL A 80 -10.37 5.24 -19.06
N GLU A 81 -11.00 4.08 -18.84
CA GLU A 81 -12.32 3.73 -19.34
C GLU A 81 -13.21 3.36 -18.16
N THR A 82 -14.45 3.84 -18.16
CA THR A 82 -15.41 3.56 -17.09
C THR A 82 -16.52 2.69 -17.64
N ASN A 83 -16.75 1.54 -16.99
CA ASN A 83 -17.85 0.64 -17.26
C ASN A 83 -18.80 0.62 -16.08
N GLU A 84 -20.10 0.74 -16.38
CA GLU A 84 -21.16 0.56 -15.41
C GLU A 84 -21.61 -0.90 -15.41
N ILE A 85 -21.43 -1.57 -14.27
CA ILE A 85 -21.84 -2.99 -14.10
C ILE A 85 -23.26 -3.08 -13.54
N GLU A 86 -23.55 -2.24 -12.57
CA GLU A 86 -24.87 -2.12 -11.96
C GLU A 86 -25.17 -0.66 -11.73
N ALA A 87 -26.24 -0.18 -12.34
CA ALA A 87 -26.62 1.23 -12.38
C ALA A 87 -26.66 1.85 -10.95
N GLY A 88 -25.86 2.86 -10.74
CA GLY A 88 -25.78 3.57 -9.48
C GLY A 88 -25.17 2.82 -8.30
N LYS A 89 -24.67 1.57 -8.50
CA LYS A 89 -24.15 0.74 -7.41
C LYS A 89 -22.74 0.19 -7.66
N ARG A 90 -22.46 -0.27 -8.88
CA ARG A 90 -21.18 -0.94 -9.18
C ARG A 90 -20.61 -0.46 -10.50
N TYR A 91 -19.37 -0.01 -10.44
CA TYR A 91 -18.61 0.47 -11.58
C TYR A 91 -17.24 -0.18 -11.63
N GLU A 92 -16.71 -0.32 -12.82
CA GLU A 92 -15.35 -0.73 -13.09
C GLU A 92 -14.62 0.35 -13.87
N ILE A 93 -13.43 0.72 -13.41
CA ILE A 93 -12.54 1.63 -14.10
C ILE A 93 -11.36 0.83 -14.62
N ALA A 94 -11.27 0.70 -15.93
CA ALA A 94 -10.12 0.12 -16.61
C ALA A 94 -9.03 1.19 -16.75
N VAL A 95 -7.87 0.89 -16.24
CA VAL A 95 -6.71 1.79 -16.23
C VAL A 95 -5.58 1.14 -17.00
N THR A 96 -5.14 1.78 -18.09
CA THR A 96 -4.10 1.26 -18.97
C THR A 96 -3.01 2.30 -19.13
N PRO A 97 -1.76 2.02 -18.75
CA PRO A 97 -0.65 2.91 -19.03
C PRO A 97 -0.29 2.85 -20.53
N GLN A 98 0.00 3.99 -21.15
CA GLN A 98 0.47 4.03 -22.53
C GLN A 98 1.93 3.58 -22.65
N THR A 99 2.70 3.75 -21.59
CA THR A 99 4.09 3.30 -21.49
C THR A 99 4.44 3.01 -20.05
N THR A 100 5.32 2.03 -19.83
CA THR A 100 5.89 1.68 -18.53
C THR A 100 7.39 1.97 -18.41
N GLU A 101 7.98 2.63 -19.41
CA GLU A 101 9.44 2.86 -19.47
C GLU A 101 9.99 3.73 -18.36
N LYS A 102 9.17 4.57 -17.75
CA LYS A 102 9.58 5.53 -16.72
C LYS A 102 8.82 5.31 -15.42
N VAL A 103 9.54 5.45 -14.31
CA VAL A 103 8.91 5.51 -12.99
C VAL A 103 7.93 6.67 -12.94
N GLN A 104 6.71 6.39 -12.53
CA GLN A 104 5.66 7.39 -12.46
C GLN A 104 4.72 7.14 -11.30
N LEU A 105 4.29 8.22 -10.69
CA LEU A 105 3.22 8.27 -9.71
C LEU A 105 2.13 9.19 -10.22
N GLY A 106 0.89 8.79 -10.02
CA GLY A 106 -0.25 9.62 -10.32
C GLY A 106 -1.47 9.21 -9.53
N MET A 107 -2.53 9.99 -9.71
CA MET A 107 -3.82 9.74 -9.09
C MET A 107 -4.95 9.84 -10.10
N LEU A 108 -5.99 9.09 -9.84
CA LEU A 108 -7.28 9.19 -10.51
C LEU A 108 -8.25 9.91 -9.59
N THR A 109 -8.85 10.96 -10.08
CA THR A 109 -9.93 11.66 -9.40
C THR A 109 -11.25 11.17 -9.97
N ILE A 110 -12.07 10.58 -9.12
CA ILE A 110 -13.38 10.03 -9.46
C ILE A 110 -14.43 10.97 -8.88
N GLU A 111 -15.17 11.61 -9.75
CA GLU A 111 -16.23 12.52 -9.37
C GLU A 111 -17.59 11.82 -9.45
N THR A 112 -18.36 11.89 -8.37
CA THR A 112 -19.69 11.28 -8.27
C THR A 112 -20.76 12.35 -8.06
N ASP A 113 -22.02 11.99 -8.28
CA ASP A 113 -23.19 12.84 -8.01
C ASP A 113 -23.71 12.74 -6.57
N CYS A 114 -22.97 12.07 -5.68
CA CYS A 114 -23.38 11.86 -4.29
C CYS A 114 -23.78 13.17 -3.61
N ALA A 115 -24.93 13.16 -2.94
CA ALA A 115 -25.44 14.32 -2.18
C ALA A 115 -24.47 14.72 -1.06
N ILE A 116 -23.76 13.74 -0.47
CA ILE A 116 -22.82 13.94 0.61
C ILE A 116 -21.48 14.45 0.06
N LYS A 117 -21.11 15.69 0.39
CA LYS A 117 -19.89 16.35 -0.11
C LYS A 117 -18.61 15.52 0.03
N LYS A 118 -18.46 14.79 1.15
CA LYS A 118 -17.29 13.94 1.44
C LYS A 118 -17.12 12.80 0.42
N HIS A 119 -18.19 12.40 -0.25
CA HIS A 119 -18.19 11.28 -1.19
C HIS A 119 -18.24 11.70 -2.66
N ARG A 120 -18.33 13.00 -2.94
CA ARG A 120 -18.34 13.53 -4.33
C ARG A 120 -17.06 13.31 -5.06
N ASN A 121 -15.92 13.43 -4.37
CA ASN A 121 -14.61 13.25 -4.98
C ASN A 121 -13.88 12.13 -4.24
N LYS A 122 -13.55 11.10 -4.98
CA LYS A 122 -12.76 9.95 -4.50
C LYS A 122 -11.45 9.87 -5.27
N LEU A 123 -10.43 9.37 -4.59
CA LEU A 123 -9.10 9.25 -5.14
C LEU A 123 -8.67 7.78 -5.17
N ALA A 124 -8.14 7.37 -6.31
CA ALA A 124 -7.37 6.16 -6.45
C ALA A 124 -5.97 6.53 -6.94
N PHE A 125 -4.99 5.71 -6.65
CA PHE A 125 -3.60 5.99 -7.00
C PHE A 125 -3.08 4.94 -7.95
N TYR A 126 -2.12 5.32 -8.77
CA TYR A 126 -1.39 4.41 -9.60
C TYR A 126 0.10 4.70 -9.56
N SER A 127 0.90 3.67 -9.76
CA SER A 127 2.35 3.81 -9.80
C SER A 127 2.97 2.85 -10.80
N ILE A 128 3.96 3.34 -11.54
CA ILE A 128 4.90 2.55 -12.31
C ILE A 128 6.20 2.59 -11.51
N GLN A 129 6.64 1.45 -11.01
CA GLN A 129 7.78 1.33 -10.10
C GLN A 129 8.85 0.44 -10.70
N ARG A 130 10.10 0.61 -10.24
CA ARG A 130 11.12 -0.38 -10.55
C ARG A 130 10.71 -1.71 -9.93
N PRO A 131 10.89 -2.84 -10.64
CA PRO A 131 10.59 -4.15 -10.07
C PRO A 131 11.37 -4.30 -8.76
N GLU A 132 10.67 -4.64 -7.70
CA GLU A 132 11.33 -4.94 -6.43
C GLU A 132 12.14 -6.22 -6.62
N VAL A 133 13.45 -6.09 -6.64
CA VAL A 133 14.34 -7.24 -6.47
C VAL A 133 14.03 -7.76 -5.07
N LYS A 134 13.24 -8.83 -4.98
CA LYS A 134 13.05 -9.55 -3.72
C LYS A 134 14.44 -9.94 -3.23
N LYS A 135 14.98 -9.13 -2.31
CA LYS A 135 16.21 -9.46 -1.63
C LYS A 135 15.92 -10.77 -0.91
N ALA A 136 16.43 -11.88 -1.46
CA ALA A 136 16.32 -13.17 -0.81
C ALA A 136 16.83 -12.94 0.62
N LEU A 137 15.95 -13.19 1.61
CA LEU A 137 16.41 -13.19 2.98
C LEU A 137 17.58 -14.16 3.05
N PRO A 138 18.72 -13.75 3.59
CA PRO A 138 19.80 -14.71 3.82
C PRO A 138 19.21 -15.85 4.65
N PRO A 139 19.49 -17.10 4.33
CA PRO A 139 18.99 -18.22 5.10
C PRO A 139 19.39 -17.99 6.55
N SER A 140 18.41 -17.99 7.44
CA SER A 140 18.61 -17.90 8.86
C SER A 140 19.69 -18.90 9.26
N ALA A 141 20.85 -18.38 9.66
CA ALA A 141 21.96 -19.20 10.11
C ALA A 141 21.54 -19.95 11.39
N GLY A 142 21.05 -21.16 11.20
CA GLY A 142 20.95 -22.14 12.27
C GLY A 142 22.36 -22.37 12.81
N LYS A 143 22.53 -22.19 14.11
CA LYS A 143 23.73 -22.57 14.84
C LYS A 143 24.05 -24.04 14.54
N GLY A 144 25.09 -24.25 13.76
CA GLY A 144 25.71 -25.56 13.52
C GLY A 144 27.20 -25.33 13.35
N SER A 145 27.92 -25.67 14.40
CA SER A 145 29.38 -25.78 14.45
C SER A 145 29.86 -26.77 13.37
N GLY A 146 30.65 -26.29 12.40
CA GLY A 146 31.26 -27.13 11.39
C GLY A 146 32.18 -26.29 10.54
N LYS A 147 33.47 -26.47 10.79
CA LYS A 147 34.62 -25.90 10.16
C LYS A 147 34.76 -26.48 8.73
N GLU A 148 34.43 -25.68 7.72
CA GLU A 148 34.88 -25.93 6.33
C GLU A 148 35.01 -24.59 5.62
N GLU A 149 36.21 -24.36 5.09
CA GLU A 149 36.61 -23.17 4.33
C GLU A 149 35.90 -23.15 2.97
N PRO A 150 35.38 -22.00 2.49
CA PRO A 150 34.88 -21.92 1.12
C PRO A 150 36.05 -21.74 0.15
N VAL A 151 36.23 -22.71 -0.72
CA VAL A 151 37.02 -22.57 -1.92
C VAL A 151 36.36 -21.56 -2.84
N VAL A 152 36.97 -20.42 -3.00
CA VAL A 152 36.52 -19.39 -3.94
C VAL A 152 37.04 -19.78 -5.31
N GLU A 153 36.24 -20.42 -6.12
CA GLU A 153 36.52 -20.62 -7.54
C GLU A 153 36.28 -19.32 -8.29
N LEU A 154 37.38 -18.67 -8.63
CA LEU A 154 37.40 -17.43 -9.40
C LEU A 154 37.16 -17.79 -10.87
N ILE A 155 35.93 -17.72 -11.34
CA ILE A 155 35.64 -17.82 -12.77
C ILE A 155 35.93 -16.45 -13.39
N LEU A 156 37.08 -16.38 -14.06
CA LEU A 156 37.43 -15.27 -14.96
C LEU A 156 36.49 -15.32 -16.18
N PRO A 157 35.94 -14.19 -16.61
CA PRO A 157 35.30 -14.12 -17.92
C PRO A 157 36.38 -14.18 -19.00
N GLU A 158 36.28 -15.18 -19.87
CA GLU A 158 37.04 -15.28 -21.08
C GLU A 158 36.83 -14.07 -21.98
N ALA A 159 37.93 -13.46 -22.35
CA ALA A 159 38.01 -12.40 -23.32
C ALA A 159 37.46 -12.86 -24.66
N MET A 160 36.38 -12.22 -25.13
CA MET A 160 35.97 -12.35 -26.53
C MET A 160 36.93 -11.59 -27.41
N ASP A 161 37.63 -12.35 -28.17
CA ASP A 161 38.55 -11.98 -29.23
C ASP A 161 37.85 -11.16 -30.28
N ASN A 162 38.42 -9.99 -30.52
CA ASN A 162 38.02 -9.05 -31.55
C ASN A 162 38.90 -9.34 -32.75
N ASN A 163 38.37 -9.96 -33.79
CA ASN A 163 38.96 -9.88 -35.10
C ASN A 163 37.98 -10.31 -36.21
N GLN A 164 37.51 -9.44 -37.04
CA GLN A 164 38.05 -9.28 -38.40
C GLN A 164 37.21 -8.30 -39.21
N ALA A 165 37.96 -7.35 -39.68
CA ALA A 165 37.61 -6.51 -40.80
C ALA A 165 37.46 -7.35 -42.07
N SER A 166 36.50 -6.95 -42.93
CA SER A 166 36.71 -7.00 -44.37
C SER A 166 35.78 -6.04 -45.07
N ALA A 167 36.40 -5.11 -45.71
CA ALA A 167 35.90 -4.22 -46.72
C ALA A 167 35.30 -4.99 -47.90
N GLU A 168 34.22 -4.46 -48.49
CA GLU A 168 34.14 -4.45 -49.93
C GLU A 168 33.24 -3.28 -50.40
N GLU A 169 33.87 -2.51 -51.19
CA GLU A 169 33.43 -1.44 -52.05
C GLU A 169 32.36 -1.90 -53.05
N GLY A 170 31.46 -1.04 -53.37
CA GLY A 170 30.53 -1.26 -54.44
C GLY A 170 29.72 -0.02 -54.75
N LYS A 171 30.35 0.99 -55.35
CA LYS A 171 29.76 2.14 -56.03
C LYS A 171 29.56 1.77 -57.50
N PRO A 172 28.94 2.63 -58.34
CA PRO A 172 27.57 3.15 -58.48
C PRO A 172 27.04 2.89 -59.92
N SER A 173 25.86 3.36 -60.23
CA SER A 173 25.37 3.85 -61.57
C SER A 173 23.89 3.52 -61.75
N LEU A 174 23.09 4.38 -61.99
CA LEU A 174 22.60 5.40 -62.94
C LEU A 174 21.26 5.84 -62.44
#